data_e7d37c534c23bef2ec80d1750f2338a5
#
_entry.id   e7d37c534c23bef2ec80d1750f2338a5
#
_cell.length_a   1.000
_cell.length_b   1.000
_cell.length_c   1.000
_cell.angle_alpha   90.00
_cell.angle_beta   90.00
_cell.angle_gamma   90.00
#
_symmetry.space_group_name_H-M   'P 1'
#
loop_
_entity.id
_entity.type
_entity.pdbx_description
1 polymer ?
#
loop_
_entity_poly.entity_id
_entity_poly.type
_entity_poly.pdbx_seq_one_letter_code
_entity_poly.pdbx_strand_id
1 'polypeptide(L)'
;KETAARMILGGPMMGRAIDNLNTPITKGVSGLLLLTADEIPDARPSSCVRCGRCLDACPMSLAPLDMVAELKIDHIAEANTMGLSQCLLCGSCAYVCPAAIPLTQYFDWGQQEMSRLQRMERKTRQTALNSTAHRARMEKEAAEREAAKNAKASSRRTPRASATKTASQEAL
;
A
#
# COMPACT_ATOMS: atom_id res chain seq x y z
N LYS A 1 37.23 -7.53 -22.72
CA LYS A 1 35.77 -7.37 -22.56
C LYS A 1 35.56 -7.05 -21.10
N GLU A 2 35.25 -5.81 -20.80
CA GLU A 2 34.84 -5.38 -19.46
C GLU A 2 33.46 -5.98 -19.20
N THR A 3 33.36 -6.81 -18.17
CA THR A 3 32.06 -7.38 -17.74
C THR A 3 31.47 -6.47 -16.65
N ALA A 4 30.20 -6.10 -16.80
CA ALA A 4 29.51 -5.35 -15.78
C ALA A 4 29.45 -6.17 -14.46
N ALA A 5 29.96 -5.60 -13.37
CA ALA A 5 29.97 -6.24 -12.07
C ALA A 5 28.75 -5.82 -11.22
N ARG A 6 28.15 -4.67 -11.51
CA ARG A 6 26.94 -4.20 -10.84
C ARG A 6 26.05 -3.41 -11.80
N MET A 7 24.75 -3.60 -11.67
CA MET A 7 23.75 -2.89 -12.45
C MET A 7 22.87 -2.05 -11.52
N ILE A 8 22.64 -0.79 -11.89
CA ILE A 8 21.85 0.15 -11.11
C ILE A 8 20.73 0.70 -11.99
N LEU A 9 19.47 0.59 -11.54
CA LEU A 9 18.34 1.27 -12.15
C LEU A 9 18.22 2.67 -11.57
N GLY A 10 18.41 3.69 -12.39
CA GLY A 10 18.40 5.10 -12.02
C GLY A 10 19.77 5.73 -12.07
N GLY A 11 19.93 6.88 -11.38
CA GLY A 11 21.20 7.59 -11.29
C GLY A 11 22.18 7.00 -10.28
N PRO A 12 23.44 7.46 -10.29
CA PRO A 12 24.50 6.90 -9.45
C PRO A 12 24.27 7.11 -7.95
N MET A 13 23.59 8.16 -7.53
CA MET A 13 23.32 8.45 -6.11
C MET A 13 22.01 7.84 -5.60
N MET A 14 20.94 7.93 -6.38
CA MET A 14 19.58 7.54 -5.98
C MET A 14 19.09 6.26 -6.65
N GLY A 15 19.92 5.66 -7.51
CA GLY A 15 19.58 4.43 -8.21
C GLY A 15 19.57 3.23 -7.27
N ARG A 16 18.82 2.21 -7.67
CA ARG A 16 18.71 0.94 -6.95
C ARG A 16 19.54 -0.12 -7.66
N ALA A 17 20.48 -0.74 -6.94
CA ALA A 17 21.21 -1.90 -7.45
C ALA A 17 20.25 -3.09 -7.67
N ILE A 18 20.42 -3.80 -8.76
CA ILE A 18 19.66 -5.00 -9.12
C ILE A 18 20.61 -6.17 -9.33
N ASP A 19 20.20 -7.32 -8.77
CA ASP A 19 20.96 -8.58 -8.90
C ASP A 19 20.34 -9.50 -9.96
N ASN A 20 19.09 -9.25 -10.35
CA ASN A 20 18.37 -10.07 -11.31
C ASN A 20 18.23 -9.36 -12.66
N LEU A 21 18.86 -9.89 -13.70
CA LEU A 21 18.78 -9.36 -15.06
C LEU A 21 17.37 -9.42 -15.69
N ASN A 22 16.49 -10.25 -15.14
CA ASN A 22 15.09 -10.33 -15.59
C ASN A 22 14.17 -9.27 -14.93
N THR A 23 14.76 -8.34 -14.16
CA THR A 23 13.98 -7.25 -13.55
C THR A 23 13.36 -6.37 -14.64
N PRO A 24 12.02 -6.20 -14.67
CA PRO A 24 11.37 -5.39 -15.70
C PRO A 24 11.71 -3.90 -15.54
N ILE A 25 12.08 -3.27 -16.63
CA ILE A 25 12.29 -1.81 -16.68
C ILE A 25 10.93 -1.15 -16.89
N THR A 26 10.51 -0.33 -15.94
CA THR A 26 9.26 0.43 -16.00
C THR A 26 9.48 1.84 -16.52
N LYS A 27 8.41 2.52 -16.95
CA LYS A 27 8.48 3.91 -17.45
C LYS A 27 9.02 4.95 -16.46
N GLY A 28 9.11 4.60 -15.17
CA GLY A 28 9.65 5.47 -14.12
C GLY A 28 11.18 5.39 -13.98
N VAL A 29 11.85 4.52 -14.72
CA VAL A 29 13.31 4.38 -14.68
C VAL A 29 13.93 5.41 -15.59
N SER A 30 14.75 6.30 -15.03
CA SER A 30 15.43 7.39 -15.77
C SER A 30 16.68 6.94 -16.51
N GLY A 31 17.27 5.79 -16.14
CA GLY A 31 18.48 5.26 -16.76
C GLY A 31 18.88 3.92 -16.21
N LEU A 32 19.85 3.29 -16.88
CA LEU A 32 20.52 2.09 -16.46
C LEU A 32 22.02 2.33 -16.40
N LEU A 33 22.61 2.17 -15.24
CA LEU A 33 24.03 2.34 -15.04
C LEU A 33 24.68 0.98 -14.83
N LEU A 34 25.71 0.70 -15.61
CA LEU A 34 26.51 -0.50 -15.52
C LEU A 34 27.90 -0.11 -14.97
N LEU A 35 28.28 -0.69 -13.84
CA LEU A 35 29.56 -0.45 -13.21
C LEU A 35 30.47 -1.66 -13.42
N THR A 36 31.74 -1.40 -13.71
CA THR A 36 32.80 -2.40 -13.73
C THR A 36 33.28 -2.70 -12.31
N ALA A 37 34.08 -3.74 -12.12
CA ALA A 37 34.61 -4.11 -10.81
C ALA A 37 35.51 -3.00 -10.21
N ASP A 38 36.22 -2.28 -11.05
CA ASP A 38 37.15 -1.23 -10.63
C ASP A 38 36.44 0.05 -10.16
N GLU A 39 35.18 0.24 -10.60
CA GLU A 39 34.34 1.40 -10.21
C GLU A 39 33.56 1.15 -8.91
N ILE A 40 33.57 -0.06 -8.41
CA ILE A 40 32.86 -0.43 -7.18
C ILE A 40 33.81 -0.30 -6.00
N PRO A 41 33.56 0.62 -5.05
CA PRO A 41 34.37 0.69 -3.83
C PRO A 41 34.32 -0.62 -3.06
N ASP A 42 35.48 -1.16 -2.70
CA ASP A 42 35.59 -2.36 -1.83
C ASP A 42 35.32 -2.00 -0.34
N ALA A 43 34.26 -1.24 -0.12
CA ALA A 43 33.86 -0.82 1.20
C ALA A 43 32.86 -1.82 1.79
N ARG A 44 33.32 -2.61 2.74
CA ARG A 44 32.46 -3.53 3.50
C ARG A 44 31.78 -2.79 4.65
N PRO A 45 30.45 -2.96 4.81
CA PRO A 45 29.75 -2.37 5.94
C PRO A 45 30.35 -2.82 7.28
N SER A 46 30.61 -1.87 8.16
CA SER A 46 31.11 -2.12 9.52
C SER A 46 30.18 -1.52 10.56
N SER A 47 30.47 -1.75 11.84
CA SER A 47 29.69 -1.16 12.94
C SER A 47 29.79 0.36 12.95
N CYS A 48 28.70 1.02 13.33
CA CYS A 48 28.65 2.48 13.42
C CYS A 48 29.63 3.02 14.46
N VAL A 49 30.50 3.94 14.05
CA VAL A 49 31.46 4.65 14.93
C VAL A 49 30.87 5.90 15.59
N ARG A 50 29.59 6.20 15.39
CA ARG A 50 28.84 7.36 15.94
C ARG A 50 29.52 8.71 15.67
N CYS A 51 30.09 8.90 14.48
CA CYS A 51 30.78 10.13 14.10
C CYS A 51 29.88 11.33 13.81
N GLY A 52 28.55 11.16 13.66
CA GLY A 52 27.58 12.25 13.43
C GLY A 52 27.48 12.75 11.97
N ARG A 53 28.42 12.40 11.09
CA ARG A 53 28.47 12.95 9.70
C ARG A 53 27.17 12.78 8.91
N CYS A 54 26.43 11.69 9.14
CA CYS A 54 25.16 11.44 8.47
C CYS A 54 24.08 12.45 8.89
N LEU A 55 24.15 12.98 10.11
CA LEU A 55 23.27 14.02 10.64
C LEU A 55 23.54 15.34 9.90
N ASP A 56 24.82 15.74 9.87
CA ASP A 56 25.25 17.01 9.24
C ASP A 56 24.98 17.02 7.74
N ALA A 57 25.09 15.86 7.07
CA ALA A 57 24.88 15.74 5.64
C ALA A 57 23.40 15.63 5.23
N CYS A 58 22.47 15.52 6.17
CA CYS A 58 21.05 15.33 5.87
C CYS A 58 20.39 16.68 5.48
N PRO A 59 19.92 16.85 4.24
CA PRO A 59 19.26 18.09 3.81
C PRO A 59 17.91 18.33 4.49
N MET A 60 17.31 17.26 5.05
CA MET A 60 16.03 17.30 5.77
C MET A 60 16.22 17.37 7.29
N SER A 61 17.45 17.50 7.78
CA SER A 61 17.80 17.55 9.22
C SER A 61 17.22 16.37 10.03
N LEU A 62 17.15 15.20 9.40
CA LEU A 62 16.71 13.96 10.04
C LEU A 62 17.87 13.33 10.83
N ALA A 63 17.54 12.37 11.71
CA ALA A 63 18.50 11.58 12.46
C ALA A 63 18.69 10.17 11.81
N PRO A 64 19.53 10.02 10.76
CA PRO A 64 19.62 8.77 10.00
C PRO A 64 20.03 7.57 10.83
N LEU A 65 20.88 7.77 11.84
CA LEU A 65 21.36 6.68 12.69
C LEU A 65 20.24 6.08 13.54
N ASP A 66 19.44 6.95 14.18
CA ASP A 66 18.37 6.52 15.07
C ASP A 66 17.25 5.86 14.26
N MET A 67 16.90 6.45 13.09
CA MET A 67 15.93 5.86 12.17
C MET A 67 16.35 4.44 11.73
N VAL A 68 17.63 4.22 11.39
CA VAL A 68 18.12 2.88 10.99
C VAL A 68 18.13 1.93 12.18
N ALA A 69 18.39 2.40 13.41
CA ALA A 69 18.33 1.54 14.59
C ALA A 69 16.92 0.96 14.77
N GLU A 70 15.87 1.79 14.62
CA GLU A 70 14.48 1.33 14.68
C GLU A 70 14.12 0.40 13.51
N LEU A 71 14.56 0.72 12.30
CA LEU A 71 14.28 -0.12 11.13
C LEU A 71 14.94 -1.52 11.22
N LYS A 72 16.09 -1.64 11.89
CA LYS A 72 16.76 -2.94 12.09
C LYS A 72 15.99 -3.89 13.00
N ILE A 73 15.11 -3.39 13.83
CA ILE A 73 14.24 -4.15 14.73
C ILE A 73 12.78 -4.13 14.30
N ASP A 74 12.53 -3.79 13.03
CA ASP A 74 11.20 -3.73 12.39
C ASP A 74 10.21 -2.73 13.03
N HIS A 75 10.69 -1.74 13.76
CA HIS A 75 9.89 -0.68 14.37
C HIS A 75 9.61 0.45 13.37
N ILE A 76 8.84 0.14 12.31
CA ILE A 76 8.57 1.07 11.20
C ILE A 76 7.76 2.29 11.66
N ALA A 77 6.85 2.11 12.62
CA ALA A 77 6.03 3.21 13.14
C ALA A 77 6.89 4.25 13.87
N GLU A 78 7.82 3.80 14.70
CA GLU A 78 8.78 4.62 15.43
C GLU A 78 9.73 5.34 14.48
N ALA A 79 10.28 4.64 13.50
CA ALA A 79 11.09 5.25 12.46
C ALA A 79 10.32 6.33 11.67
N ASN A 80 9.00 6.14 11.46
CA ASN A 80 8.16 7.13 10.80
C ASN A 80 7.93 8.38 11.68
N THR A 81 7.82 8.25 13.01
CA THR A 81 7.74 9.40 13.91
C THR A 81 9.02 10.24 13.91
N MET A 82 10.17 9.61 13.60
CA MET A 82 11.46 10.29 13.41
C MET A 82 11.63 10.90 12.01
N GLY A 83 10.62 10.79 11.13
CA GLY A 83 10.61 11.44 9.83
C GLY A 83 10.98 10.53 8.66
N LEU A 84 10.83 9.22 8.76
CA LEU A 84 11.11 8.28 7.66
C LEU A 84 10.36 8.64 6.37
N SER A 85 9.10 9.08 6.47
CA SER A 85 8.30 9.53 5.32
C SER A 85 8.80 10.83 4.68
N GLN A 86 9.60 11.61 5.39
CA GLN A 86 10.18 12.87 4.91
C GLN A 86 11.55 12.65 4.25
N CYS A 87 12.11 11.46 4.37
CA CYS A 87 13.40 11.13 3.78
C CYS A 87 13.31 11.13 2.25
N LEU A 88 14.15 11.94 1.59
CA LEU A 88 14.22 12.08 0.14
C LEU A 88 14.99 10.96 -0.56
N LEU A 89 15.56 10.02 0.17
CA LEU A 89 16.44 8.95 -0.35
C LEU A 89 17.62 9.50 -1.17
N CYS A 90 18.11 10.70 -0.87
CA CYS A 90 19.15 11.37 -1.64
C CYS A 90 20.53 10.71 -1.58
N GLY A 91 20.77 9.81 -0.62
CA GLY A 91 22.03 9.08 -0.48
C GLY A 91 23.14 9.82 0.25
N SER A 92 23.02 11.11 0.55
CA SER A 92 24.08 11.91 1.18
C SER A 92 24.61 11.32 2.49
N CYS A 93 23.71 10.82 3.34
CA CYS A 93 24.08 10.20 4.62
C CYS A 93 24.88 8.88 4.43
N ALA A 94 24.55 8.09 3.41
CA ALA A 94 25.28 6.86 3.09
C ALA A 94 26.66 7.19 2.49
N TYR A 95 26.74 8.24 1.65
CA TYR A 95 27.99 8.67 1.01
C TYR A 95 29.06 9.11 2.02
N VAL A 96 28.66 9.90 3.03
CA VAL A 96 29.61 10.40 4.05
C VAL A 96 29.92 9.40 5.16
N CYS A 97 29.31 8.22 5.14
CA CYS A 97 29.45 7.24 6.20
C CYS A 97 30.80 6.51 6.13
N PRO A 98 31.73 6.70 7.09
CA PRO A 98 33.03 6.01 7.06
C PRO A 98 32.89 4.51 7.32
N ALA A 99 31.80 4.08 7.94
CA ALA A 99 31.51 2.67 8.21
C ALA A 99 30.78 1.99 7.04
N ALA A 100 30.59 2.69 5.90
CA ALA A 100 29.92 2.20 4.70
C ALA A 100 28.54 1.54 4.96
N ILE A 101 27.81 2.03 5.97
CA ILE A 101 26.48 1.50 6.30
C ILE A 101 25.50 1.89 5.17
N PRO A 102 24.73 0.94 4.61
CA PRO A 102 23.82 1.22 3.51
C PRO A 102 22.52 1.90 3.99
N LEU A 103 22.63 3.10 4.58
CA LEU A 103 21.54 3.84 5.21
C LEU A 103 20.36 4.03 4.26
N THR A 104 20.62 4.42 3.02
CA THR A 104 19.60 4.66 2.01
C THR A 104 18.77 3.41 1.71
N GLN A 105 19.39 2.23 1.72
CA GLN A 105 18.69 0.97 1.48
C GLN A 105 17.71 0.64 2.61
N TYR A 106 18.10 0.89 3.87
CA TYR A 106 17.19 0.73 5.02
C TYR A 106 16.00 1.68 4.92
N PHE A 107 16.23 2.93 4.51
CA PHE A 107 15.13 3.91 4.38
C PHE A 107 14.20 3.58 3.22
N ASP A 108 14.74 3.16 2.08
CA ASP A 108 13.94 2.72 0.94
C ASP A 108 13.07 1.51 1.31
N TRP A 109 13.66 0.51 1.97
CA TRP A 109 12.92 -0.63 2.49
C TRP A 109 11.81 -0.21 3.48
N GLY A 110 12.15 0.63 4.45
CA GLY A 110 11.19 1.10 5.46
C GLY A 110 10.02 1.88 4.85
N GLN A 111 10.27 2.76 3.88
CA GLN A 111 9.22 3.50 3.16
C GLN A 111 8.33 2.57 2.32
N GLN A 112 8.92 1.55 1.68
CA GLN A 112 8.16 0.56 0.92
C GLN A 112 7.26 -0.26 1.84
N GLU A 113 7.78 -0.72 2.98
CA GLU A 113 7.02 -1.51 3.95
C GLU A 113 5.87 -0.68 4.57
N MET A 114 6.14 0.56 4.94
CA MET A 114 5.10 1.49 5.39
C MET A 114 4.00 1.66 4.33
N SER A 115 4.39 1.85 3.07
CA SER A 115 3.44 1.97 1.95
C SER A 115 2.65 0.68 1.72
N ARG A 116 3.26 -0.48 1.95
CA ARG A 116 2.62 -1.79 1.87
C ARG A 116 1.55 -1.94 2.95
N LEU A 117 1.90 -1.63 4.21
CA LEU A 117 0.99 -1.68 5.35
C LEU A 117 -0.21 -0.75 5.16
N GLN A 118 0.02 0.49 4.75
CA GLN A 118 -1.06 1.45 4.45
C GLN A 118 -1.98 0.97 3.33
N ARG A 119 -1.44 0.35 2.28
CA ARG A 119 -2.26 -0.22 1.20
C ARG A 119 -3.10 -1.39 1.69
N MET A 120 -2.56 -2.25 2.54
CA MET A 120 -3.31 -3.36 3.14
C MET A 120 -4.45 -2.84 4.02
N GLU A 121 -4.17 -1.88 4.88
CA GLU A 121 -5.18 -1.25 5.74
C GLU A 121 -6.31 -0.61 4.93
N ARG A 122 -5.97 0.16 3.90
CA ARG A 122 -6.97 0.74 2.98
C ARG A 122 -7.84 -0.32 2.31
N LYS A 123 -7.22 -1.42 1.84
CA LYS A 123 -7.97 -2.55 1.23
C LYS A 123 -8.90 -3.20 2.24
N THR A 124 -8.43 -3.49 3.44
CA THR A 124 -9.25 -4.09 4.52
C THR A 124 -10.44 -3.19 4.86
N ARG A 125 -10.20 -1.89 5.05
CA ARG A 125 -11.26 -0.90 5.31
C ARG A 125 -12.27 -0.85 4.16
N GLN A 126 -11.80 -0.80 2.92
CA GLN A 126 -12.68 -0.78 1.74
C GLN A 126 -13.51 -2.06 1.62
N THR A 127 -12.91 -3.22 1.88
CA THR A 127 -13.62 -4.50 1.87
C THR A 127 -14.69 -4.55 2.96
N ALA A 128 -14.37 -4.06 4.16
CA ALA A 128 -15.36 -3.98 5.26
C ALA A 128 -16.54 -3.07 4.88
N LEU A 129 -16.29 -1.89 4.30
CA LEU A 129 -17.34 -0.99 3.82
C LEU A 129 -18.20 -1.65 2.72
N ASN A 130 -17.56 -2.32 1.76
CA ASN A 130 -18.27 -2.99 0.68
C ASN A 130 -19.12 -4.15 1.21
N SER A 131 -18.64 -4.91 2.19
CA SER A 131 -19.38 -6.03 2.80
C SER A 131 -20.60 -5.55 3.58
N THR A 132 -20.47 -4.45 4.33
CA THR A 132 -21.60 -3.85 5.04
C THR A 132 -22.65 -3.28 4.07
N ALA A 133 -22.23 -2.59 3.03
CA ALA A 133 -23.13 -2.08 1.99
C ALA A 133 -23.83 -3.21 1.21
N HIS A 134 -23.13 -4.30 0.93
CA HIS A 134 -23.71 -5.48 0.30
C HIS A 134 -24.77 -6.12 1.21
N ARG A 135 -24.47 -6.30 2.48
CA ARG A 135 -25.42 -6.87 3.47
C ARG A 135 -26.68 -6.02 3.56
N ALA A 136 -26.55 -4.70 3.68
CA ALA A 136 -27.68 -3.79 3.74
C ALA A 136 -28.56 -3.87 2.48
N ARG A 137 -27.95 -4.02 1.29
CA ARG A 137 -28.72 -4.22 0.04
C ARG A 137 -29.49 -5.55 0.05
N MET A 138 -28.83 -6.63 0.47
CA MET A 138 -29.46 -7.95 0.54
C MET A 138 -30.63 -7.98 1.53
N GLU A 139 -30.48 -7.33 2.69
CA GLU A 139 -31.56 -7.20 3.68
C GLU A 139 -32.74 -6.39 3.12
N LYS A 140 -32.46 -5.28 2.44
CA LYS A 140 -33.50 -4.48 1.79
C LYS A 140 -34.25 -5.25 0.70
N GLU A 141 -33.54 -5.96 -0.17
CA GLU A 141 -34.14 -6.80 -1.20
C GLU A 141 -34.94 -7.95 -0.60
N ALA A 142 -34.47 -8.56 0.49
CA ALA A 142 -35.21 -9.61 1.18
C ALA A 142 -36.53 -9.07 1.77
N ALA A 143 -36.48 -7.92 2.43
CA ALA A 143 -37.66 -7.25 2.98
C ALA A 143 -38.66 -6.86 1.87
N GLU A 144 -38.21 -6.34 0.74
CA GLU A 144 -39.05 -6.01 -0.40
C GLU A 144 -39.74 -7.25 -1.00
N ARG A 145 -38.98 -8.35 -1.13
CA ARG A 145 -39.51 -9.65 -1.61
C ARG A 145 -40.58 -10.21 -0.64
N GLU A 146 -40.35 -10.09 0.66
CA GLU A 146 -41.28 -10.57 1.68
C GLU A 146 -42.56 -9.68 1.69
N ALA A 147 -42.41 -8.37 1.62
CA ALA A 147 -43.55 -7.44 1.48
C ALA A 147 -44.38 -7.74 0.23
N ALA A 148 -43.73 -8.00 -0.91
CA ALA A 148 -44.41 -8.36 -2.15
C ALA A 148 -45.16 -9.71 -2.05
N LYS A 149 -44.59 -10.70 -1.35
CA LYS A 149 -45.26 -11.99 -1.09
C LYS A 149 -46.51 -11.78 -0.21
N ASN A 150 -46.37 -10.99 0.84
CA ASN A 150 -47.46 -10.69 1.76
C ASN A 150 -48.62 -9.91 1.07
N ALA A 151 -48.28 -8.94 0.23
CA ALA A 151 -49.24 -8.20 -0.59
C ALA A 151 -50.02 -9.11 -1.55
N LYS A 152 -49.30 -10.04 -2.23
CA LYS A 152 -49.97 -11.04 -3.09
C LYS A 152 -50.84 -12.03 -2.31
N ALA A 153 -50.43 -12.42 -1.11
CA ALA A 153 -51.21 -13.29 -0.24
C ALA A 153 -52.49 -12.58 0.27
N SER A 154 -52.40 -11.31 0.63
CA SER A 154 -53.55 -10.53 1.07
C SER A 154 -54.58 -10.30 -0.07
N SER A 155 -54.10 -10.02 -1.29
CA SER A 155 -54.99 -9.85 -2.46
C SER A 155 -55.72 -11.14 -2.86
N ARG A 156 -55.13 -12.33 -2.54
CA ARG A 156 -55.81 -13.63 -2.74
C ARG A 156 -56.87 -13.93 -1.68
N ARG A 157 -56.82 -13.29 -0.51
CA ARG A 157 -57.75 -13.51 0.61
C ARG A 157 -58.97 -12.63 0.57
N THR A 158 -59.06 -11.62 -0.30
CA THR A 158 -60.31 -10.84 -0.50
C THR A 158 -61.34 -11.75 -1.17
N PRO A 159 -62.46 -12.13 -0.50
CA PRO A 159 -63.48 -12.95 -1.12
C PRO A 159 -64.11 -12.12 -2.22
N ARG A 160 -64.23 -12.68 -3.39
CA ARG A 160 -65.10 -12.18 -4.48
C ARG A 160 -66.49 -12.03 -3.92
N ALA A 161 -66.90 -10.80 -3.52
CA ALA A 161 -68.24 -10.51 -3.06
C ALA A 161 -69.21 -11.00 -4.10
N SER A 162 -70.09 -11.86 -3.65
CA SER A 162 -71.14 -12.53 -4.40
C SER A 162 -72.02 -11.52 -5.14
N ALA A 163 -71.96 -11.53 -6.46
CA ALA A 163 -73.05 -11.02 -7.29
C ALA A 163 -74.19 -12.04 -7.17
N THR A 164 -75.09 -11.85 -6.23
CA THR A 164 -76.37 -12.54 -6.17
C THR A 164 -77.46 -11.57 -6.41
N LYS A 165 -78.04 -11.72 -7.60
CA LYS A 165 -79.47 -11.76 -7.85
C LYS A 165 -80.35 -10.62 -7.32
N THR A 166 -80.68 -9.70 -8.17
CA THR A 166 -82.01 -9.13 -8.22
C THR A 166 -82.58 -9.36 -9.64
N ALA A 167 -83.29 -10.43 -9.77
CA ALA A 167 -84.23 -10.61 -10.87
C ALA A 167 -85.45 -11.29 -10.27
N SER A 168 -86.57 -10.67 -10.56
CA SER A 168 -87.94 -11.15 -10.36
C SER A 168 -88.68 -10.57 -9.19
N GLN A 169 -89.38 -9.48 -9.45
CA GLN A 169 -90.79 -9.31 -9.09
C GLN A 169 -91.38 -8.07 -9.81
N GLU A 170 -91.88 -8.33 -10.99
CA GLU A 170 -92.97 -7.58 -11.61
C GLU A 170 -93.73 -8.47 -12.53
N ALA A 171 -94.82 -8.99 -12.02
CA ALA A 171 -95.99 -9.43 -12.78
C ALA A 171 -97.17 -9.63 -11.82
N LEU A 172 -98.02 -8.64 -11.67
CA LEU A 172 -99.52 -8.63 -11.65
C LEU A 172 -100.06 -7.38 -10.99
#